data_a1586d96b401c8abd1c4a2661f9605f0
#
_entry.id   a1586d96b401c8abd1c4a2661f9605f0
#
_cell.length_a   1.000
_cell.length_b   1.000
_cell.length_c   1.000
_cell.angle_alpha   90.00
_cell.angle_beta   90.00
_cell.angle_gamma   90.00
#
_symmetry.space_group_name_H-M   'P 1'
#
loop_
_entity.id
_entity.type
_entity.pdbx_description
1 polymer ?
#
loop_
_entity_poly.entity_id
_entity_poly.type
_entity_poly.pdbx_seq_one_letter_code
_entity_poly.pdbx_strand_id
1 'polypeptide(L)'
;MAPPATTSVSNLVAPANPPQLDPALLQLSTDAFTLGPGDKMEIEFIGDLSSRTSVEVGPDGKIYFYLLPGIDVWGLTLPQARDLIAEKSEMFLRKKPGVAITLREVNSKRIWVLGHLNNPGIFPMSGPVTLLDAVAEAGGPTAAIETNGLGSPKMATADLRHSFVLRRGQMIPVDFQRLIFEGDLSQNIYLQPGDFVYLPSAMARTVHVLGAVALPGAVASDNGITLIQTIASAGGTIKDAYLSHVAVVRGSLTQPTISIVDYLAIVKGTAPDVFLEPHDIVYVPYTPYRTLTRYMDLILRTFVQTVGVNEGAHAVSSKAGSVGVNVQVNPGIR
;
A
#
# COMPACT_ATOMS: atom_id res chain seq x y z
N MET A 1 41.75 23.10 18.93
CA MET A 1 41.07 21.84 18.84
C MET A 1 40.47 21.77 17.42
N ALA A 2 41.12 21.02 16.53
CA ALA A 2 40.68 20.93 15.13
C ALA A 2 39.38 20.10 15.03
N PRO A 3 38.42 20.43 14.13
CA PRO A 3 37.24 19.62 13.95
C PRO A 3 37.65 18.23 13.42
N PRO A 4 36.94 17.17 13.82
CA PRO A 4 37.22 15.82 13.35
C PRO A 4 37.05 15.76 11.82
N ALA A 5 38.03 15.15 11.17
CA ALA A 5 38.04 14.94 9.72
C ALA A 5 36.75 14.19 9.29
N THR A 6 36.02 14.79 8.38
CA THR A 6 34.88 14.18 7.72
C THR A 6 35.40 13.02 6.86
N THR A 7 35.36 11.82 7.40
CA THR A 7 35.70 10.62 6.62
C THR A 7 34.62 10.44 5.58
N SER A 8 34.97 10.67 4.33
CA SER A 8 34.12 10.45 3.17
C SER A 8 33.57 9.03 3.19
N VAL A 9 32.24 8.91 3.24
CA VAL A 9 31.53 7.67 2.96
C VAL A 9 31.84 7.31 1.51
N SER A 10 32.85 6.49 1.32
CA SER A 10 33.24 6.03 0.00
C SER A 10 32.22 5.01 -0.49
N ASN A 11 31.68 5.31 -1.66
CA ASN A 11 30.80 4.53 -2.54
C ASN A 11 29.29 4.70 -2.33
N LEU A 12 28.82 5.92 -2.60
CA LEU A 12 27.45 6.14 -3.05
C LEU A 12 27.33 5.58 -4.47
N VAL A 13 26.78 4.40 -4.63
CA VAL A 13 26.44 3.86 -5.96
C VAL A 13 24.98 4.19 -6.21
N ALA A 14 24.73 5.27 -6.97
CA ALA A 14 23.42 5.49 -7.55
C ALA A 14 23.11 4.34 -8.52
N PRO A 15 21.89 3.80 -8.57
CA PRO A 15 21.52 2.85 -9.60
C PRO A 15 21.75 3.49 -10.97
N ALA A 16 22.36 2.77 -11.89
CA ALA A 16 22.82 3.30 -13.18
C ALA A 16 21.70 3.82 -14.08
N ASN A 17 20.44 3.44 -13.81
CA ASN A 17 19.25 3.98 -14.45
C ASN A 17 18.10 4.02 -13.43
N PRO A 18 17.32 5.13 -13.36
CA PRO A 18 16.08 5.13 -12.61
C PRO A 18 15.17 4.02 -13.17
N PRO A 19 14.41 3.31 -12.31
CA PRO A 19 13.48 2.29 -12.78
C PRO A 19 12.49 2.94 -13.74
N GLN A 20 12.51 2.50 -15.01
CA GLN A 20 11.56 2.98 -15.99
C GLN A 20 10.20 2.36 -15.71
N LEU A 21 9.17 3.20 -15.75
CA LEU A 21 7.79 2.74 -15.63
C LEU A 21 7.45 1.88 -16.86
N ASP A 22 6.88 0.70 -16.64
CA ASP A 22 6.43 -0.16 -17.72
C ASP A 22 5.30 0.55 -18.49
N PRO A 23 5.45 0.78 -19.81
CA PRO A 23 4.40 1.39 -20.63
C PRO A 23 3.05 0.67 -20.56
N ALA A 24 3.02 -0.61 -20.25
CA ALA A 24 1.79 -1.38 -20.05
C ALA A 24 0.94 -0.84 -18.87
N LEU A 25 1.55 -0.21 -17.87
CA LEU A 25 0.84 0.39 -16.74
C LEU A 25 0.08 1.67 -17.12
N LEU A 26 0.44 2.30 -18.23
CA LEU A 26 -0.21 3.50 -18.77
C LEU A 26 -1.35 3.16 -19.73
N GLN A 27 -1.56 1.88 -20.01
CA GLN A 27 -2.63 1.43 -20.88
C GLN A 27 -3.78 0.88 -20.06
N LEU A 28 -5.00 1.11 -20.57
CA LEU A 28 -6.19 0.53 -20.01
C LEU A 28 -6.12 -1.00 -20.11
N SER A 29 -6.34 -1.68 -18.98
CA SER A 29 -6.52 -3.15 -19.02
C SER A 29 -7.74 -3.49 -19.87
N THR A 30 -7.56 -4.40 -20.82
CA THR A 30 -8.65 -4.95 -21.65
C THR A 30 -9.42 -6.06 -20.95
N ASP A 31 -9.06 -6.38 -19.70
CA ASP A 31 -9.72 -7.43 -18.92
C ASP A 31 -11.19 -7.09 -18.71
N ALA A 32 -12.06 -8.01 -19.07
CA ALA A 32 -13.48 -7.84 -18.85
C ALA A 32 -13.79 -7.82 -17.34
N PHE A 33 -14.72 -6.96 -16.94
CA PHE A 33 -15.23 -6.96 -15.56
C PHE A 33 -15.81 -8.33 -15.21
N THR A 34 -15.44 -8.84 -14.03
CA THR A 34 -15.96 -10.09 -13.48
C THR A 34 -16.65 -9.85 -12.16
N LEU A 35 -17.79 -10.49 -11.95
CA LEU A 35 -18.56 -10.41 -10.72
C LEU A 35 -17.79 -10.98 -9.52
N GLY A 36 -18.04 -10.40 -8.36
CA GLY A 36 -17.47 -10.86 -7.09
C GLY A 36 -18.38 -10.58 -5.90
N PRO A 37 -18.02 -11.10 -4.71
CA PRO A 37 -18.81 -10.91 -3.50
C PRO A 37 -19.07 -9.43 -3.18
N GLY A 38 -20.33 -9.10 -2.83
CA GLY A 38 -20.79 -7.76 -2.50
C GLY A 38 -21.23 -6.91 -3.68
N ASP A 39 -21.05 -7.38 -4.93
CA ASP A 39 -21.60 -6.67 -6.11
C ASP A 39 -23.12 -6.75 -6.12
N LYS A 40 -23.76 -5.63 -6.43
CA LYS A 40 -25.22 -5.57 -6.54
C LYS A 40 -25.67 -5.41 -7.97
N MET A 41 -26.61 -6.21 -8.37
CA MET A 41 -27.19 -6.17 -9.70
C MET A 41 -28.71 -6.26 -9.64
N GLU A 42 -29.33 -5.74 -10.65
CA GLU A 42 -30.77 -5.89 -10.88
C GLU A 42 -30.97 -6.87 -12.03
N ILE A 43 -31.79 -7.88 -11.79
CA ILE A 43 -32.08 -8.94 -12.75
C ILE A 43 -33.58 -8.92 -13.04
N GLU A 44 -33.92 -9.06 -14.31
CA GLU A 44 -35.32 -9.20 -14.75
C GLU A 44 -35.44 -10.21 -15.91
N PHE A 45 -36.55 -10.87 -15.99
CA PHE A 45 -36.95 -11.62 -17.18
C PHE A 45 -37.58 -10.68 -18.21
N ILE A 46 -37.05 -10.70 -19.43
CA ILE A 46 -37.54 -9.80 -20.49
C ILE A 46 -39.01 -10.11 -20.80
N GLY A 47 -39.86 -9.09 -20.66
CA GLY A 47 -41.28 -9.20 -20.84
C GLY A 47 -42.10 -9.44 -19.55
N ASP A 48 -41.45 -9.58 -18.40
CA ASP A 48 -42.08 -9.68 -17.08
C ASP A 48 -41.45 -8.71 -16.08
N LEU A 49 -42.00 -7.51 -16.01
CA LEU A 49 -41.54 -6.46 -15.09
C LEU A 49 -41.73 -6.85 -13.61
N SER A 50 -42.61 -7.81 -13.31
CA SER A 50 -42.81 -8.28 -11.93
C SER A 50 -41.65 -9.14 -11.43
N SER A 51 -40.80 -9.65 -12.33
CA SER A 51 -39.59 -10.43 -12.00
C SER A 51 -38.38 -9.59 -11.62
N ARG A 52 -38.45 -8.25 -11.82
CA ARG A 52 -37.35 -7.34 -11.52
C ARG A 52 -37.01 -7.38 -10.04
N THR A 53 -35.79 -7.79 -9.75
CA THR A 53 -35.30 -7.97 -8.38
C THR A 53 -33.83 -7.51 -8.26
N SER A 54 -33.56 -6.77 -7.19
CA SER A 54 -32.17 -6.46 -6.82
C SER A 54 -31.59 -7.65 -6.07
N VAL A 55 -30.43 -8.12 -6.52
CA VAL A 55 -29.68 -9.20 -5.89
C VAL A 55 -28.25 -8.76 -5.59
N GLU A 56 -27.71 -9.29 -4.52
CA GLU A 56 -26.32 -9.10 -4.12
C GLU A 56 -25.56 -10.43 -4.23
N VAL A 57 -24.33 -10.38 -4.72
CA VAL A 57 -23.46 -11.56 -4.73
C VAL A 57 -23.02 -11.85 -3.30
N GLY A 58 -23.40 -13.00 -2.79
CA GLY A 58 -23.07 -13.44 -1.44
C GLY A 58 -21.57 -13.64 -1.23
N PRO A 59 -21.13 -13.79 0.03
CA PRO A 59 -19.74 -14.06 0.36
C PRO A 59 -19.25 -15.42 -0.18
N ASP A 60 -20.18 -16.32 -0.51
CA ASP A 60 -19.93 -17.61 -1.16
C ASP A 60 -19.84 -17.51 -2.69
N GLY A 61 -19.93 -16.29 -3.25
CA GLY A 61 -19.91 -16.05 -4.69
C GLY A 61 -21.20 -16.36 -5.43
N LYS A 62 -22.29 -16.60 -4.70
CA LYS A 62 -23.57 -16.99 -5.28
C LYS A 62 -24.58 -15.87 -5.22
N ILE A 63 -25.53 -15.93 -6.15
CA ILE A 63 -26.75 -15.10 -6.13
C ILE A 63 -27.97 -16.00 -5.90
N TYR A 64 -28.98 -15.43 -5.25
CA TYR A 64 -30.27 -16.06 -5.03
C TYR A 64 -31.32 -15.22 -5.73
N PHE A 65 -31.86 -15.76 -6.78
CA PHE A 65 -32.81 -15.05 -7.64
C PHE A 65 -34.05 -15.89 -7.87
N TYR A 66 -35.22 -15.34 -7.50
CA TYR A 66 -36.53 -15.96 -7.69
C TYR A 66 -36.59 -17.38 -7.06
N LEU A 67 -36.92 -18.40 -7.84
CA LEU A 67 -37.05 -19.81 -7.41
C LEU A 67 -35.75 -20.59 -7.61
N LEU A 68 -34.68 -19.92 -8.09
CA LEU A 68 -33.42 -20.60 -8.40
C LEU A 68 -32.64 -20.91 -7.13
N PRO A 69 -32.09 -22.12 -7.01
CA PRO A 69 -31.10 -22.40 -5.99
C PRO A 69 -29.88 -21.51 -6.24
N GLY A 70 -29.04 -21.25 -5.22
CA GLY A 70 -27.87 -20.39 -5.34
C GLY A 70 -27.05 -20.66 -6.61
N ILE A 71 -26.89 -19.64 -7.43
CA ILE A 71 -26.14 -19.69 -8.70
C ILE A 71 -24.77 -19.11 -8.46
N ASP A 72 -23.73 -19.88 -8.73
CA ASP A 72 -22.34 -19.42 -8.62
C ASP A 72 -22.03 -18.48 -9.80
N VAL A 73 -21.77 -17.23 -9.47
CA VAL A 73 -21.46 -16.16 -10.44
C VAL A 73 -20.07 -15.56 -10.22
N TRP A 74 -19.33 -16.03 -9.23
CA TRP A 74 -18.01 -15.50 -8.94
C TRP A 74 -17.05 -15.69 -10.12
N GLY A 75 -16.42 -14.62 -10.53
CA GLY A 75 -15.48 -14.62 -11.65
C GLY A 75 -16.11 -14.64 -13.05
N LEU A 76 -17.45 -14.70 -13.12
CA LEU A 76 -18.14 -14.61 -14.40
C LEU A 76 -18.27 -13.16 -14.87
N THR A 77 -18.24 -12.96 -16.19
CA THR A 77 -18.65 -11.68 -16.77
C THR A 77 -20.17 -11.55 -16.78
N LEU A 78 -20.69 -10.31 -16.93
CA LEU A 78 -22.13 -10.09 -17.00
C LEU A 78 -22.83 -10.92 -18.11
N PRO A 79 -22.29 -11.04 -19.34
CA PRO A 79 -22.87 -11.93 -20.35
C PRO A 79 -22.87 -13.40 -19.93
N GLN A 80 -21.80 -13.90 -19.33
CA GLN A 80 -21.72 -15.29 -18.84
C GLN A 80 -22.72 -15.55 -17.71
N ALA A 81 -22.83 -14.62 -16.75
CA ALA A 81 -23.82 -14.72 -15.67
C ALA A 81 -25.24 -14.70 -16.21
N ARG A 82 -25.55 -13.82 -17.19
CA ARG A 82 -26.85 -13.76 -17.87
C ARG A 82 -27.21 -15.11 -18.51
N ASP A 83 -26.26 -15.67 -19.26
CA ASP A 83 -26.54 -16.93 -19.99
C ASP A 83 -26.71 -18.10 -19.03
N LEU A 84 -25.92 -18.12 -17.91
CA LEU A 84 -26.07 -19.12 -16.85
C LEU A 84 -27.42 -19.01 -16.13
N ILE A 85 -27.87 -17.78 -15.82
CA ILE A 85 -29.17 -17.54 -15.18
C ILE A 85 -30.31 -17.99 -16.11
N ALA A 86 -30.22 -17.66 -17.40
CA ALA A 86 -31.21 -18.07 -18.38
C ALA A 86 -31.31 -19.60 -18.51
N GLU A 87 -30.15 -20.29 -18.53
CA GLU A 87 -30.08 -21.75 -18.57
C GLU A 87 -30.71 -22.39 -17.32
N LYS A 88 -30.31 -21.92 -16.13
CA LYS A 88 -30.83 -22.44 -14.86
C LYS A 88 -32.35 -22.17 -14.71
N SER A 89 -32.82 -21.05 -15.24
CA SER A 89 -34.26 -20.68 -15.19
C SER A 89 -35.11 -21.56 -16.08
N GLU A 90 -34.56 -22.16 -17.15
CA GLU A 90 -35.27 -23.05 -18.05
C GLU A 90 -35.89 -24.28 -17.32
N MET A 91 -35.23 -24.73 -16.24
CA MET A 91 -35.69 -25.84 -15.42
C MET A 91 -37.02 -25.54 -14.71
N PHE A 92 -37.31 -24.28 -14.45
CA PHE A 92 -38.53 -23.84 -13.72
C PHE A 92 -39.52 -23.16 -14.62
N LEU A 93 -39.07 -22.60 -15.74
CA LEU A 93 -39.90 -21.94 -16.75
C LEU A 93 -39.94 -22.84 -17.99
N ARG A 94 -41.10 -23.17 -18.47
CA ARG A 94 -41.31 -24.09 -19.63
C ARG A 94 -40.54 -23.68 -20.91
N LYS A 95 -39.92 -22.52 -20.91
CA LYS A 95 -39.17 -21.94 -22.03
C LYS A 95 -37.99 -21.16 -21.47
N LYS A 96 -36.84 -21.17 -22.16
CA LYS A 96 -35.68 -20.37 -21.81
C LYS A 96 -36.03 -18.87 -21.85
N PRO A 97 -36.02 -18.17 -20.71
CA PRO A 97 -36.34 -16.75 -20.67
C PRO A 97 -35.22 -15.90 -21.23
N GLY A 98 -35.57 -14.75 -21.80
CA GLY A 98 -34.61 -13.67 -21.94
C GLY A 98 -34.29 -13.06 -20.55
N VAL A 99 -33.03 -12.87 -20.23
CA VAL A 99 -32.58 -12.27 -18.96
C VAL A 99 -31.90 -10.95 -19.25
N ALA A 100 -32.29 -9.91 -18.54
CA ALA A 100 -31.53 -8.64 -18.48
C ALA A 100 -30.87 -8.51 -17.14
N ILE A 101 -29.59 -8.10 -17.14
CA ILE A 101 -28.81 -7.81 -15.93
C ILE A 101 -28.31 -6.38 -16.01
N THR A 102 -28.58 -5.61 -14.98
CA THR A 102 -28.04 -4.26 -14.82
C THR A 102 -27.17 -4.21 -13.56
N LEU A 103 -25.89 -3.94 -13.71
CA LEU A 103 -24.98 -3.74 -12.58
C LEU A 103 -25.33 -2.42 -11.89
N ARG A 104 -25.56 -2.44 -10.58
CA ARG A 104 -25.94 -1.27 -9.77
C ARG A 104 -24.78 -0.75 -8.92
N GLU A 105 -24.10 -1.64 -8.22
CA GLU A 105 -22.96 -1.28 -7.36
C GLU A 105 -21.84 -2.30 -7.54
N VAL A 106 -20.61 -1.80 -7.63
CA VAL A 106 -19.41 -2.62 -7.66
C VAL A 106 -18.71 -2.50 -6.31
N ASN A 107 -18.73 -3.57 -5.53
CA ASN A 107 -18.13 -3.65 -4.22
C ASN A 107 -16.98 -4.67 -4.14
N SER A 108 -16.89 -5.55 -5.15
CA SER A 108 -15.86 -6.59 -5.22
C SER A 108 -14.50 -6.07 -5.66
N LYS A 109 -14.46 -4.98 -6.41
CA LYS A 109 -13.23 -4.37 -6.94
C LYS A 109 -12.93 -3.11 -6.13
N ARG A 110 -11.83 -3.12 -5.38
CA ARG A 110 -11.46 -2.01 -4.47
C ARG A 110 -9.98 -1.73 -4.55
N ILE A 111 -9.63 -0.48 -4.26
CA ILE A 111 -8.27 -0.02 -4.02
C ILE A 111 -8.18 0.56 -2.61
N TRP A 112 -7.00 0.53 -2.03
CA TRP A 112 -6.69 1.17 -0.76
C TRP A 112 -5.87 2.41 -1.03
N VAL A 113 -6.35 3.56 -0.58
CA VAL A 113 -5.65 4.85 -0.69
C VAL A 113 -5.49 5.39 0.72
N LEU A 114 -4.32 5.26 1.29
CA LEU A 114 -4.07 5.49 2.70
C LEU A 114 -2.91 6.48 2.92
N GLY A 115 -2.77 6.94 4.16
CA GLY A 115 -1.72 7.86 4.57
C GLY A 115 -2.20 9.30 4.68
N HIS A 116 -1.36 10.25 4.34
CA HIS A 116 -1.57 11.68 4.58
C HIS A 116 -2.38 12.34 3.45
N LEU A 117 -3.65 11.97 3.39
CA LEU A 117 -4.66 12.44 2.44
C LEU A 117 -5.84 13.04 3.21
N ASN A 118 -6.64 13.88 2.56
CA ASN A 118 -7.81 14.48 3.21
C ASN A 118 -8.87 13.44 3.59
N ASN A 119 -9.11 12.45 2.74
CA ASN A 119 -10.09 11.39 2.96
C ASN A 119 -9.46 10.02 2.65
N PRO A 120 -8.52 9.52 3.49
CA PRO A 120 -7.95 8.20 3.25
C PRO A 120 -9.00 7.10 3.42
N GLY A 121 -8.93 6.05 2.63
CA GLY A 121 -9.91 4.98 2.74
C GLY A 121 -9.80 3.89 1.70
N ILE A 122 -10.86 3.11 1.62
CA ILE A 122 -11.07 2.06 0.62
C ILE A 122 -12.06 2.59 -0.40
N PHE A 123 -11.66 2.59 -1.66
CA PHE A 123 -12.48 3.11 -2.77
C PHE A 123 -12.91 1.97 -3.70
N PRO A 124 -14.21 1.88 -4.04
CA PRO A 124 -14.69 0.92 -5.02
C PRO A 124 -14.26 1.36 -6.44
N MET A 125 -13.94 0.39 -7.29
CA MET A 125 -13.60 0.62 -8.69
C MET A 125 -14.79 0.23 -9.57
N SER A 126 -15.63 1.18 -9.93
CA SER A 126 -16.77 0.95 -10.86
C SER A 126 -16.35 0.99 -12.34
N GLY A 127 -15.12 1.35 -12.62
CA GLY A 127 -14.54 1.47 -13.96
C GLY A 127 -13.03 1.64 -13.90
N PRO A 128 -12.39 1.99 -15.01
CA PRO A 128 -10.98 2.33 -15.05
C PRO A 128 -10.70 3.55 -14.16
N VAL A 129 -9.74 3.42 -13.26
CA VAL A 129 -9.31 4.48 -12.34
C VAL A 129 -7.81 4.65 -12.49
N THR A 130 -7.36 5.89 -12.67
CA THR A 130 -5.94 6.21 -12.68
C THR A 130 -5.44 6.55 -11.27
N LEU A 131 -4.14 6.60 -11.09
CA LEU A 131 -3.54 7.01 -9.81
C LEU A 131 -3.98 8.43 -9.42
N LEU A 132 -4.02 9.35 -10.40
CA LEU A 132 -4.44 10.72 -10.15
C LEU A 132 -5.91 10.81 -9.75
N ASP A 133 -6.79 10.03 -10.40
CA ASP A 133 -8.21 9.95 -10.04
C ASP A 133 -8.38 9.46 -8.60
N ALA A 134 -7.66 8.41 -8.22
CA ALA A 134 -7.73 7.83 -6.86
C ALA A 134 -7.24 8.82 -5.79
N VAL A 135 -6.15 9.55 -6.06
CA VAL A 135 -5.66 10.58 -5.15
C VAL A 135 -6.64 11.75 -5.07
N ALA A 136 -7.26 12.15 -6.19
CA ALA A 136 -8.26 13.22 -6.23
C ALA A 136 -9.54 12.82 -5.48
N GLU A 137 -10.02 11.57 -5.63
CA GLU A 137 -11.18 11.03 -4.90
C GLU A 137 -10.92 10.97 -3.39
N ALA A 138 -9.67 10.68 -2.98
CA ALA A 138 -9.23 10.79 -1.60
C ALA A 138 -9.04 12.25 -1.12
N GLY A 139 -9.44 13.24 -1.92
CA GLY A 139 -9.38 14.67 -1.59
C GLY A 139 -8.00 15.30 -1.72
N GLY A 140 -7.05 14.60 -2.35
CA GLY A 140 -5.67 15.05 -2.54
C GLY A 140 -4.80 14.94 -1.28
N PRO A 141 -3.49 15.23 -1.42
CA PRO A 141 -2.57 15.26 -0.29
C PRO A 141 -2.99 16.31 0.74
N THR A 142 -2.92 15.95 2.01
CA THR A 142 -3.30 16.87 3.10
C THR A 142 -2.30 18.01 3.21
N ALA A 143 -2.79 19.23 3.29
CA ALA A 143 -2.07 20.42 3.72
C ALA A 143 -2.58 20.83 5.10
N ALA A 144 -2.49 19.93 6.10
CA ALA A 144 -2.97 20.22 7.44
C ALA A 144 -1.99 21.13 8.18
N ILE A 145 -2.52 22.12 8.88
CA ILE A 145 -1.77 22.92 9.84
C ILE A 145 -1.84 22.20 11.18
N GLU A 146 -0.80 21.47 11.54
CA GLU A 146 -0.68 20.90 12.87
C GLU A 146 -0.12 21.97 13.83
N THR A 147 -0.91 22.34 14.82
CA THR A 147 -0.45 23.18 15.93
C THR A 147 0.15 22.27 17.00
N ASN A 148 1.47 22.15 17.04
CA ASN A 148 2.13 21.67 18.22
C ASN A 148 1.81 22.67 19.34
N GLY A 149 1.37 22.25 20.51
CA GLY A 149 0.88 23.08 21.62
C GLY A 149 1.77 24.24 22.11
N LEU A 150 2.77 24.64 21.34
CA LEU A 150 3.71 25.75 21.52
C LEU A 150 3.61 26.82 20.40
N GLY A 151 2.52 26.87 19.64
CA GLY A 151 2.13 28.10 18.95
C GLY A 151 2.71 28.36 17.55
N SER A 152 3.49 27.46 16.97
CA SER A 152 3.93 27.62 15.57
C SER A 152 3.21 26.64 14.65
N PRO A 153 2.39 27.12 13.69
CA PRO A 153 1.73 26.23 12.75
C PRO A 153 2.78 25.58 11.83
N LYS A 154 2.89 24.26 11.85
CA LYS A 154 3.62 23.51 10.85
C LYS A 154 2.63 22.94 9.85
N MET A 155 2.84 23.23 8.56
CA MET A 155 2.09 22.56 7.49
C MET A 155 2.55 21.09 7.40
N ALA A 156 1.69 20.19 7.82
CA ALA A 156 1.88 18.78 7.56
C ALA A 156 1.46 18.49 6.11
N THR A 157 2.41 18.14 5.28
CA THR A 157 2.16 17.74 3.89
C THR A 157 2.48 16.27 3.70
N ALA A 158 1.88 15.64 2.70
CA ALA A 158 2.29 14.30 2.31
C ALA A 158 3.72 14.29 1.75
N ASP A 159 4.49 13.27 2.06
CA ASP A 159 5.82 13.04 1.47
C ASP A 159 5.69 12.29 0.15
N LEU A 160 5.63 13.03 -0.94
CA LEU A 160 5.48 12.48 -2.28
C LEU A 160 6.71 11.71 -2.77
N ARG A 161 7.90 11.97 -2.20
CA ARG A 161 9.13 11.26 -2.58
C ARG A 161 9.16 9.83 -2.06
N HIS A 162 8.51 9.59 -0.92
CA HIS A 162 8.42 8.29 -0.28
C HIS A 162 7.02 7.66 -0.43
N SER A 163 6.16 8.28 -1.25
CA SER A 163 4.88 7.70 -1.64
C SER A 163 5.07 6.56 -2.62
N PHE A 164 4.21 5.53 -2.52
CA PHE A 164 4.33 4.36 -3.37
C PHE A 164 2.99 3.72 -3.70
N VAL A 165 2.98 2.95 -4.77
CA VAL A 165 1.90 2.05 -5.14
C VAL A 165 2.39 0.62 -4.99
N LEU A 166 1.60 -0.22 -4.31
CA LEU A 166 1.88 -1.63 -4.16
C LEU A 166 0.83 -2.44 -4.92
N ARG A 167 1.26 -3.31 -5.81
CA ARG A 167 0.44 -4.25 -6.57
C ARG A 167 0.91 -5.67 -6.32
N ARG A 168 0.06 -6.53 -5.76
CA ARG A 168 0.39 -7.94 -5.49
C ARG A 168 1.71 -8.13 -4.73
N GLY A 169 2.00 -7.24 -3.78
CA GLY A 169 3.24 -7.27 -3.00
C GLY A 169 4.49 -6.74 -3.72
N GLN A 170 4.34 -6.17 -4.91
CA GLN A 170 5.43 -5.52 -5.65
C GLN A 170 5.20 -4.01 -5.69
N MET A 171 6.26 -3.25 -5.43
CA MET A 171 6.22 -1.79 -5.56
C MET A 171 6.26 -1.41 -7.04
N ILE A 172 5.35 -0.53 -7.45
CA ILE A 172 5.37 0.08 -8.77
C ILE A 172 6.15 1.39 -8.66
N PRO A 173 7.19 1.61 -9.48
CA PRO A 173 8.07 2.76 -9.38
C PRO A 173 7.44 4.02 -10.02
N VAL A 174 6.39 4.56 -9.40
CA VAL A 174 5.73 5.81 -9.82
C VAL A 174 6.35 6.98 -9.07
N ASP A 175 6.69 8.04 -9.77
CA ASP A 175 7.14 9.29 -9.18
C ASP A 175 5.93 10.21 -8.90
N PHE A 176 5.46 10.21 -7.65
CA PHE A 176 4.33 11.03 -7.21
C PHE A 176 4.64 12.52 -7.25
N GLN A 177 5.91 12.93 -7.06
CA GLN A 177 6.28 14.33 -7.13
C GLN A 177 6.13 14.86 -8.56
N ARG A 178 6.63 14.14 -9.56
CA ARG A 178 6.47 14.49 -10.97
C ARG A 178 5.00 14.48 -11.38
N LEU A 179 4.23 13.48 -10.94
CA LEU A 179 2.81 13.38 -11.27
C LEU A 179 2.00 14.55 -10.71
N ILE A 180 2.15 14.85 -9.41
CA ILE A 180 1.23 15.77 -8.71
C ILE A 180 1.70 17.21 -8.81
N PHE A 181 3.02 17.49 -8.69
CA PHE A 181 3.53 18.85 -8.73
C PHE A 181 3.95 19.32 -10.14
N GLU A 182 4.52 18.43 -10.94
CA GLU A 182 5.00 18.79 -12.28
C GLU A 182 3.95 18.52 -13.36
N GLY A 183 2.87 17.78 -13.03
CA GLY A 183 1.81 17.43 -13.96
C GLY A 183 2.25 16.41 -15.02
N ASP A 184 3.27 15.62 -14.73
CA ASP A 184 3.79 14.63 -15.67
C ASP A 184 2.87 13.40 -15.74
N LEU A 185 1.97 13.40 -16.70
CA LEU A 185 1.01 12.31 -16.91
C LEU A 185 1.67 10.99 -17.36
N SER A 186 2.96 10.98 -17.70
CA SER A 186 3.68 9.73 -17.94
C SER A 186 3.82 8.87 -16.69
N GLN A 187 3.56 9.45 -15.51
CA GLN A 187 3.51 8.76 -14.21
C GLN A 187 2.10 8.35 -13.80
N ASN A 188 1.07 8.72 -14.58
CA ASN A 188 -0.33 8.47 -14.23
C ASN A 188 -0.78 7.07 -14.68
N ILE A 189 -0.44 6.06 -13.89
CA ILE A 189 -0.76 4.66 -14.17
C ILE A 189 -2.25 4.35 -13.95
N TYR A 190 -2.76 3.34 -14.64
CA TYR A 190 -4.03 2.70 -14.31
C TYR A 190 -3.88 1.78 -13.11
N LEU A 191 -4.76 1.98 -12.12
CA LEU A 191 -4.84 1.12 -10.95
C LEU A 191 -5.61 -0.17 -11.25
N GLN A 192 -5.29 -1.21 -10.49
CA GLN A 192 -5.98 -2.49 -10.54
C GLN A 192 -6.65 -2.80 -9.20
N PRO A 193 -7.73 -3.60 -9.19
CA PRO A 193 -8.32 -4.07 -7.95
C PRO A 193 -7.28 -4.75 -7.06
N GLY A 194 -7.22 -4.32 -5.80
CA GLY A 194 -6.22 -4.79 -4.86
C GLY A 194 -4.95 -3.95 -4.78
N ASP A 195 -4.85 -2.86 -5.55
CA ASP A 195 -3.74 -1.92 -5.41
C ASP A 195 -3.82 -1.16 -4.08
N PHE A 196 -2.65 -0.93 -3.52
CA PHE A 196 -2.47 -0.17 -2.29
C PHE A 196 -1.63 1.07 -2.60
N VAL A 197 -2.22 2.24 -2.42
CA VAL A 197 -1.58 3.54 -2.60
C VAL A 197 -1.33 4.14 -1.23
N TYR A 198 -0.09 4.54 -0.95
CA TYR A 198 0.29 5.10 0.34
C TYR A 198 1.09 6.39 0.21
N LEU A 199 0.63 7.43 0.90
CA LEU A 199 1.30 8.71 0.99
C LEU A 199 1.69 8.99 2.45
N PRO A 200 2.96 8.83 2.84
CA PRO A 200 3.40 9.11 4.20
C PRO A 200 3.35 10.60 4.53
N SER A 201 3.40 10.94 5.82
CA SER A 201 3.54 12.33 6.27
C SER A 201 4.97 12.81 6.11
N ALA A 202 5.16 13.98 5.54
CA ALA A 202 6.47 14.66 5.46
C ALA A 202 6.98 15.10 6.85
N MET A 203 6.11 15.13 7.86
CA MET A 203 6.51 15.48 9.23
C MET A 203 6.98 14.27 10.05
N ALA A 204 6.73 13.07 9.58
CA ALA A 204 7.21 11.85 10.23
C ALA A 204 8.75 11.77 10.08
N ARG A 205 9.49 12.43 10.98
CA ARG A 205 10.94 12.33 11.03
C ARG A 205 11.32 10.96 11.59
N THR A 206 11.17 9.94 10.78
CA THR A 206 11.49 8.56 11.15
C THR A 206 12.57 7.99 10.25
N VAL A 207 13.35 7.10 10.80
CA VAL A 207 14.26 6.21 10.07
C VAL A 207 13.65 4.80 10.14
N HIS A 208 13.58 4.11 9.04
CA HIS A 208 13.07 2.75 9.01
C HIS A 208 14.20 1.74 9.16
N VAL A 209 14.06 0.84 10.15
CA VAL A 209 15.03 -0.23 10.41
C VAL A 209 14.42 -1.56 10.04
N LEU A 210 15.09 -2.30 9.17
CA LEU A 210 14.58 -3.52 8.57
C LEU A 210 15.63 -4.64 8.61
N GLY A 211 15.19 -5.88 8.42
CA GLY A 211 16.04 -7.05 8.32
C GLY A 211 16.39 -7.65 9.67
N ALA A 212 17.65 -8.01 9.89
CA ALA A 212 18.15 -8.79 11.01
C ALA A 212 18.30 -7.98 12.30
N VAL A 213 17.22 -7.33 12.75
CA VAL A 213 17.10 -6.61 14.02
C VAL A 213 15.99 -7.21 14.87
N ALA A 214 16.00 -6.96 16.18
CA ALA A 214 15.02 -7.56 17.09
C ALA A 214 13.60 -7.02 16.84
N LEU A 215 13.46 -5.72 16.56
CA LEU A 215 12.18 -5.03 16.34
C LEU A 215 12.26 -4.19 15.07
N PRO A 216 12.04 -4.79 13.88
CA PRO A 216 11.97 -4.03 12.63
C PRO A 216 10.81 -3.02 12.67
N GLY A 217 11.06 -1.78 12.23
CA GLY A 217 10.03 -0.75 12.25
C GLY A 217 10.58 0.66 12.04
N ALA A 218 9.74 1.66 12.33
CA ALA A 218 10.10 3.08 12.29
C ALA A 218 10.68 3.52 13.64
N VAL A 219 11.79 4.24 13.59
CA VAL A 219 12.48 4.84 14.74
C VAL A 219 12.42 6.36 14.58
N ALA A 220 11.96 7.09 15.59
CA ALA A 220 11.90 8.56 15.57
C ALA A 220 13.31 9.18 15.47
N SER A 221 13.45 10.21 14.62
CA SER A 221 14.69 10.91 14.31
C SER A 221 14.57 12.43 14.49
N ASP A 222 13.92 12.89 15.56
CA ASP A 222 13.56 14.31 15.73
C ASP A 222 14.77 15.27 15.79
N ASN A 223 15.88 14.83 16.35
CA ASN A 223 17.09 15.67 16.57
C ASN A 223 18.34 15.17 15.83
N GLY A 224 18.16 14.33 14.82
CA GLY A 224 19.24 13.58 14.20
C GLY A 224 19.55 12.32 15.02
N ILE A 225 19.73 11.21 14.36
CA ILE A 225 20.00 9.91 14.98
C ILE A 225 21.16 9.25 14.24
N THR A 226 22.00 8.51 14.96
CA THR A 226 23.10 7.77 14.34
C THR A 226 22.69 6.32 14.05
N LEU A 227 23.50 5.64 13.25
CA LEU A 227 23.28 4.25 12.89
C LEU A 227 23.26 3.34 14.13
N ILE A 228 24.20 3.57 15.07
CA ILE A 228 24.22 2.81 16.34
C ILE A 228 22.95 3.05 17.14
N GLN A 229 22.57 4.31 17.32
CA GLN A 229 21.35 4.66 18.08
C GLN A 229 20.10 4.07 17.46
N THR A 230 20.02 4.10 16.13
CA THR A 230 18.87 3.57 15.37
C THR A 230 18.74 2.05 15.54
N ILE A 231 19.84 1.31 15.39
CA ILE A 231 19.84 -0.14 15.58
C ILE A 231 19.58 -0.50 17.06
N ALA A 232 20.13 0.27 17.99
CA ALA A 232 19.86 0.07 19.42
C ALA A 232 18.37 0.31 19.75
N SER A 233 17.75 1.34 19.19
CA SER A 233 16.31 1.62 19.35
C SER A 233 15.43 0.51 18.76
N ALA A 234 15.92 -0.18 17.73
CA ALA A 234 15.29 -1.37 17.17
C ALA A 234 15.54 -2.66 17.98
N GLY A 235 16.02 -2.53 19.22
CA GLY A 235 16.31 -3.66 20.12
C GLY A 235 17.63 -4.40 19.83
N GLY A 236 18.49 -3.79 19.00
CA GLY A 236 19.76 -4.38 18.58
C GLY A 236 19.63 -5.38 17.42
N THR A 237 20.75 -5.95 17.03
CA THR A 237 20.83 -6.97 15.97
C THR A 237 20.62 -8.36 16.50
N ILE A 238 20.02 -9.24 15.70
CA ILE A 238 19.89 -10.66 16.06
C ILE A 238 21.18 -11.45 15.75
N LYS A 239 21.26 -12.70 16.25
CA LYS A 239 22.46 -13.53 16.22
C LYS A 239 23.04 -13.76 14.82
N ASP A 240 22.17 -13.87 13.80
CA ASP A 240 22.58 -14.19 12.43
C ASP A 240 22.69 -12.96 11.53
N ALA A 241 22.82 -11.78 12.13
CA ALA A 241 22.95 -10.51 11.39
C ALA A 241 24.33 -10.38 10.73
N TYR A 242 24.37 -9.99 9.46
CA TYR A 242 25.61 -9.74 8.71
C TYR A 242 26.04 -8.28 8.85
N LEU A 243 26.77 -7.96 9.90
CA LEU A 243 27.04 -6.60 10.39
C LEU A 243 28.03 -5.81 9.56
N SER A 244 28.89 -6.46 8.78
CA SER A 244 29.88 -5.75 7.95
C SER A 244 29.29 -5.10 6.69
N HIS A 245 28.00 -5.30 6.41
CA HIS A 245 27.35 -4.81 5.18
C HIS A 245 25.94 -4.30 5.44
N VAL A 246 25.78 -3.46 6.43
CA VAL A 246 24.51 -2.76 6.69
C VAL A 246 24.28 -1.75 5.59
N ALA A 247 23.12 -1.79 4.93
CA ALA A 247 22.77 -0.81 3.91
C ALA A 247 22.01 0.36 4.52
N VAL A 248 22.39 1.56 4.14
CA VAL A 248 21.64 2.78 4.36
C VAL A 248 21.15 3.26 3.00
N VAL A 249 19.83 3.30 2.83
CA VAL A 249 19.16 3.75 1.60
C VAL A 249 18.59 5.13 1.85
N ARG A 250 18.98 6.08 1.03
CA ARG A 250 18.61 7.49 1.13
C ARG A 250 18.04 8.00 -0.18
N GLY A 251 17.16 8.99 -0.13
CA GLY A 251 16.56 9.61 -1.31
C GLY A 251 15.15 9.10 -1.60
N SER A 252 14.69 9.27 -2.83
CA SER A 252 13.35 8.81 -3.21
C SER A 252 13.31 7.29 -3.43
N LEU A 253 12.13 6.67 -3.31
CA LEU A 253 11.96 5.24 -3.58
C LEU A 253 12.19 4.89 -5.06
N THR A 254 12.05 5.88 -5.96
CA THR A 254 12.28 5.73 -7.39
C THR A 254 13.74 5.97 -7.79
N GLN A 255 14.48 6.75 -7.01
CA GLN A 255 15.90 7.05 -7.24
C GLN A 255 16.69 6.95 -5.92
N PRO A 256 16.80 5.76 -5.33
CA PRO A 256 17.47 5.58 -4.07
C PRO A 256 19.00 5.61 -4.24
N THR A 257 19.66 6.20 -3.25
CA THR A 257 21.11 6.12 -3.09
C THR A 257 21.43 5.13 -1.98
N ILE A 258 22.30 4.15 -2.24
CA ILE A 258 22.68 3.14 -1.26
C ILE A 258 24.11 3.36 -0.79
N SER A 259 24.27 3.37 0.54
CA SER A 259 25.58 3.34 1.20
C SER A 259 25.71 2.04 1.98
N ILE A 260 26.81 1.33 1.77
CA ILE A 260 27.13 0.13 2.56
C ILE A 260 28.06 0.54 3.69
N VAL A 261 27.67 0.18 4.91
CA VAL A 261 28.38 0.56 6.14
C VAL A 261 28.82 -0.70 6.89
N ASP A 262 30.06 -0.74 7.32
CA ASP A 262 30.56 -1.76 8.25
C ASP A 262 30.18 -1.39 9.70
N TYR A 263 29.00 -1.81 10.12
CA TYR A 263 28.50 -1.58 11.47
C TYR A 263 29.38 -2.24 12.53
N LEU A 264 30.03 -3.37 12.22
CA LEU A 264 30.93 -4.03 13.15
C LEU A 264 32.18 -3.19 13.43
N ALA A 265 32.69 -2.51 12.41
CA ALA A 265 33.84 -1.58 12.55
C ALA A 265 33.47 -0.36 13.41
N ILE A 266 32.24 0.16 13.28
CA ILE A 266 31.72 1.26 14.10
C ILE A 266 31.61 0.84 15.56
N VAL A 267 30.98 -0.31 15.85
CA VAL A 267 30.80 -0.83 17.21
C VAL A 267 32.17 -1.10 17.90
N LYS A 268 33.15 -1.54 17.13
CA LYS A 268 34.53 -1.73 17.63
C LYS A 268 35.31 -0.43 17.81
N GLY A 269 34.77 0.72 17.42
CA GLY A 269 35.42 2.02 17.48
C GLY A 269 36.52 2.22 16.42
N THR A 270 36.62 1.38 15.40
CA THR A 270 37.60 1.48 14.31
C THR A 270 37.09 2.32 13.13
N ALA A 271 35.78 2.62 13.07
CA ALA A 271 35.17 3.52 12.11
C ALA A 271 34.26 4.53 12.83
N PRO A 272 34.06 5.74 12.28
CA PRO A 272 33.13 6.73 12.82
C PRO A 272 31.68 6.27 12.62
N ASP A 273 30.79 6.68 13.54
CA ASP A 273 29.36 6.44 13.41
C ASP A 273 28.77 7.29 12.28
N VAL A 274 27.67 6.82 11.69
CA VAL A 274 27.01 7.45 10.54
C VAL A 274 25.74 8.18 11.00
N PHE A 275 25.63 9.46 10.68
CA PHE A 275 24.40 10.22 10.89
C PHE A 275 23.37 9.86 9.83
N LEU A 276 22.16 9.57 10.28
CA LEU A 276 21.03 9.27 9.42
C LEU A 276 20.16 10.51 9.24
N GLU A 277 19.56 10.61 8.07
CA GLU A 277 18.57 11.63 7.75
C GLU A 277 17.17 11.07 7.93
N PRO A 278 16.17 11.93 8.18
CA PRO A 278 14.77 11.50 8.14
C PRO A 278 14.46 10.77 6.83
N HIS A 279 13.67 9.70 6.94
CA HIS A 279 13.27 8.81 5.84
C HIS A 279 14.38 7.88 5.29
N ASP A 280 15.59 7.87 5.88
CA ASP A 280 16.55 6.83 5.58
C ASP A 280 15.99 5.44 5.92
N ILE A 281 16.33 4.45 5.09
CA ILE A 281 16.03 3.05 5.36
C ILE A 281 17.33 2.35 5.71
N VAL A 282 17.41 1.82 6.93
CA VAL A 282 18.53 0.99 7.40
C VAL A 282 18.13 -0.46 7.23
N TYR A 283 18.86 -1.20 6.45
CA TYR A 283 18.64 -2.63 6.27
C TYR A 283 19.84 -3.42 6.78
N VAL A 284 19.60 -4.27 7.79
CA VAL A 284 20.59 -5.19 8.34
C VAL A 284 20.37 -6.57 7.68
N PRO A 285 21.33 -7.07 6.88
CA PRO A 285 21.14 -8.32 6.17
C PRO A 285 21.35 -9.55 7.06
N TYR A 286 20.72 -10.67 6.69
CA TYR A 286 20.97 -11.99 7.30
C TYR A 286 22.17 -12.70 6.67
N THR A 287 22.43 -12.43 5.39
CA THR A 287 23.51 -13.08 4.63
C THR A 287 24.20 -12.08 3.70
N PRO A 288 25.46 -12.33 3.31
CA PRO A 288 26.13 -11.52 2.31
C PRO A 288 25.34 -11.51 1.00
N TYR A 289 25.10 -10.34 0.43
CA TYR A 289 24.45 -10.23 -0.88
C TYR A 289 25.46 -10.43 -2.01
N ARG A 290 24.99 -10.99 -3.12
CA ARG A 290 25.85 -11.24 -4.30
C ARG A 290 25.77 -10.14 -5.36
N THR A 291 24.65 -9.41 -5.43
CA THR A 291 24.43 -8.32 -6.41
C THR A 291 23.62 -7.18 -5.78
N LEU A 292 24.02 -5.94 -6.06
CA LEU A 292 23.39 -4.74 -5.51
C LEU A 292 21.93 -4.59 -5.91
N THR A 293 21.58 -4.95 -7.17
CA THR A 293 20.20 -4.86 -7.69
C THR A 293 19.24 -5.77 -6.93
N ARG A 294 19.63 -7.02 -6.67
CA ARG A 294 18.79 -7.95 -5.88
C ARG A 294 18.63 -7.50 -4.43
N TYR A 295 19.62 -6.80 -3.92
CA TYR A 295 19.60 -6.26 -2.57
C TYR A 295 18.60 -5.11 -2.46
N MET A 296 18.54 -4.23 -3.46
CA MET A 296 17.54 -3.17 -3.53
C MET A 296 16.12 -3.68 -3.59
N ASP A 297 15.85 -4.64 -4.45
CA ASP A 297 14.52 -5.26 -4.54
C ASP A 297 14.09 -5.86 -3.19
N LEU A 298 15.03 -6.49 -2.48
CA LEU A 298 14.76 -7.05 -1.16
C LEU A 298 14.44 -5.96 -0.12
N ILE A 299 15.24 -4.88 -0.08
CA ILE A 299 15.05 -3.76 0.84
C ILE A 299 13.69 -3.10 0.59
N LEU A 300 13.40 -2.76 -0.66
CA LEU A 300 12.15 -2.09 -1.02
C LEU A 300 10.93 -2.97 -0.73
N ARG A 301 10.98 -4.27 -1.03
CA ARG A 301 9.90 -5.20 -0.68
C ARG A 301 9.69 -5.29 0.83
N THR A 302 10.79 -5.41 1.59
CA THR A 302 10.72 -5.49 3.06
C THR A 302 10.16 -4.19 3.65
N PHE A 303 10.59 -3.04 3.13
CA PHE A 303 10.08 -1.72 3.54
C PHE A 303 8.57 -1.62 3.31
N VAL A 304 8.11 -1.90 2.10
CA VAL A 304 6.70 -1.84 1.74
C VAL A 304 5.85 -2.80 2.57
N GLN A 305 6.34 -4.02 2.82
CA GLN A 305 5.65 -4.97 3.68
C GLN A 305 5.54 -4.47 5.12
N THR A 306 6.61 -3.91 5.68
CA THR A 306 6.63 -3.42 7.06
C THR A 306 5.71 -2.21 7.24
N VAL A 307 5.79 -1.22 6.34
CA VAL A 307 4.95 -0.01 6.41
C VAL A 307 3.51 -0.34 6.07
N GLY A 308 3.27 -1.11 5.00
CA GLY A 308 1.92 -1.46 4.55
C GLY A 308 1.12 -2.25 5.59
N VAL A 309 1.76 -3.17 6.32
CA VAL A 309 1.10 -3.95 7.38
C VAL A 309 0.79 -3.07 8.60
N ASN A 310 1.75 -2.24 9.05
CA ASN A 310 1.57 -1.39 10.22
C ASN A 310 0.50 -0.31 9.98
N GLU A 311 0.58 0.41 8.88
CA GLU A 311 -0.34 1.52 8.59
C GLU A 311 -1.73 1.01 8.17
N GLY A 312 -1.81 -0.11 7.47
CA GLY A 312 -3.08 -0.78 7.17
C GLY A 312 -3.83 -1.20 8.44
N ALA A 313 -3.12 -1.71 9.45
CA ALA A 313 -3.69 -2.06 10.75
C ALA A 313 -4.19 -0.83 11.51
N HIS A 314 -3.44 0.29 11.48
CA HIS A 314 -3.84 1.55 12.13
C HIS A 314 -5.05 2.20 11.45
N ALA A 315 -5.14 2.19 10.13
CA ALA A 315 -6.28 2.74 9.38
C ALA A 315 -7.59 1.96 9.66
N VAL A 316 -7.51 0.64 9.82
CA VAL A 316 -8.66 -0.19 10.20
C VAL A 316 -9.05 0.06 11.65
N SER A 317 -8.09 0.20 12.56
CA SER A 317 -8.32 0.47 13.99
C SER A 317 -8.97 1.83 14.22
N SER A 318 -8.56 2.87 13.51
CA SER A 318 -9.11 4.23 13.69
C SER A 318 -10.57 4.35 13.26
N LYS A 319 -11.03 3.58 12.27
CA LYS A 319 -12.44 3.50 11.89
C LYS A 319 -13.29 2.59 12.79
N ALA A 320 -12.70 1.60 13.44
CA ALA A 320 -13.39 0.73 14.39
C ALA A 320 -13.70 1.42 15.73
N GLY A 321 -13.07 2.55 16.05
CA GLY A 321 -13.26 3.29 17.29
C GLY A 321 -14.61 3.99 17.48
N SER A 322 -15.54 3.92 16.50
CA SER A 322 -16.90 4.48 16.61
C SER A 322 -18.01 3.45 16.88
N VAL A 323 -17.67 2.16 16.97
CA VAL A 323 -18.61 1.12 17.40
C VAL A 323 -18.21 0.69 18.82
N GLY A 324 -18.84 1.31 19.81
CA GLY A 324 -18.62 1.02 21.22
C GLY A 324 -19.03 -0.41 21.57
N VAL A 325 -18.09 -1.32 21.56
CA VAL A 325 -18.20 -2.59 22.27
C VAL A 325 -17.51 -2.41 23.60
N ASN A 326 -18.30 -2.08 24.62
CA ASN A 326 -17.86 -1.98 26.00
C ASN A 326 -17.70 -3.41 26.56
N VAL A 327 -16.49 -3.98 26.46
CA VAL A 327 -16.18 -5.23 27.15
C VAL A 327 -15.80 -4.89 28.58
N GLN A 328 -16.76 -4.94 29.49
CA GLN A 328 -16.49 -4.98 30.92
C GLN A 328 -15.81 -6.31 31.25
N VAL A 329 -14.51 -6.28 31.50
CA VAL A 329 -13.80 -7.36 32.18
C VAL A 329 -14.10 -7.20 33.66
N ASN A 330 -14.91 -8.08 34.20
CA ASN A 330 -15.19 -8.17 35.62
C ASN A 330 -14.02 -8.91 36.34
N PRO A 331 -13.23 -8.25 37.20
CA PRO A 331 -12.22 -8.93 37.99
C PRO A 331 -12.86 -9.32 39.35
N GLY A 332 -13.34 -10.52 39.44
CA GLY A 332 -13.84 -11.04 40.71
C GLY A 332 -14.22 -12.51 40.59
N ILE A 333 -13.40 -13.38 41.18
CA ILE A 333 -13.67 -14.09 42.43
C ILE A 333 -12.55 -15.13 42.61
N ARG A 334 -11.86 -14.98 43.75
CA ARG A 334 -11.06 -15.91 44.58
C ARG A 334 -10.75 -17.34 44.05
#